data_ef76115165eb01adafbd05cf2c1d28d4
#
_entry.id   ef76115165eb01adafbd05cf2c1d28d4
#
_cell.length_a   1.000
_cell.length_b   1.000
_cell.length_c   1.000
_cell.angle_alpha   90.00
_cell.angle_beta   90.00
_cell.angle_gamma   90.00
#
_symmetry.space_group_name_H-M   'P 1'
#
loop_
_entity.id
_entity.type
_entity.pdbx_description
1 polymer ?
#
loop_
_entity_poly.entity_id
_entity_poly.type
_entity_poly.pdbx_seq_one_letter_code
_entity_poly.pdbx_strand_id
1 'polypeptide(L)'
;TAPDPTTFRDAWRILEQYEVARKVPASVRRRLEAGMKKTLPETPKAGAVLFRRVDNLLIGDNQAAVDAVVKAAKGKRLQTLVLSTTVTGEARELAKFFGAIAREIATHGRPLARPCCVIAGGEPTVTIRGQGKGGRAQEFALAAALEIAGLPDVWVAGFATDGTDGPTSVAGAVVDGETTARARRAKLDLLSALQDNDAYPCFKKLRAHIVTGPTGTNVNDLYLLLAL
;
A
#
# COMPACT_ATOMS: atom_id res chain seq x y z
N THR A 1 2.05 12.46 19.93
CA THR A 1 3.36 12.88 20.46
C THR A 1 4.05 11.68 21.07
N ALA A 2 5.16 11.27 20.52
CA ALA A 2 5.92 10.09 20.94
C ALA A 2 7.39 10.47 21.17
N PRO A 3 8.14 9.70 22.01
CA PRO A 3 9.58 9.86 22.14
C PRO A 3 10.27 9.53 20.81
N ASP A 4 11.31 10.32 20.51
CA ASP A 4 12.14 10.08 19.32
C ASP A 4 13.31 9.15 19.69
N PRO A 5 13.42 7.93 19.17
CA PRO A 5 14.54 7.03 19.44
C PRO A 5 15.83 7.44 18.74
N THR A 6 15.76 8.30 17.70
CA THR A 6 16.91 8.71 16.87
C THR A 6 17.63 9.93 17.41
N THR A 7 18.83 10.21 16.91
CA THR A 7 19.69 11.33 17.31
C THR A 7 19.96 12.27 16.13
N PHE A 8 20.52 13.46 16.40
CA PHE A 8 21.01 14.35 15.35
C PHE A 8 22.03 13.65 14.43
N ARG A 9 22.83 12.72 14.98
CA ARG A 9 23.79 11.94 14.21
C ARG A 9 23.09 10.95 13.27
N ASP A 10 22.01 10.33 13.70
CA ASP A 10 21.22 9.42 12.85
C ASP A 10 20.56 10.19 11.70
N ALA A 11 19.99 11.36 11.98
CA ALA A 11 19.44 12.23 10.95
C ALA A 11 20.50 12.66 9.94
N TRP A 12 21.71 13.01 10.40
CA TRP A 12 22.82 13.37 9.50
C TRP A 12 23.23 12.20 8.62
N ARG A 13 23.39 10.99 9.19
CA ARG A 13 23.72 9.75 8.47
C ARG A 13 22.71 9.45 7.36
N ILE A 14 21.40 9.65 7.61
CA ILE A 14 20.35 9.48 6.61
C ILE A 14 20.56 10.46 5.44
N LEU A 15 20.85 11.74 5.73
CA LEU A 15 21.09 12.72 4.66
C LEU A 15 22.33 12.36 3.81
N GLU A 16 23.37 11.78 4.42
CA GLU A 16 24.55 11.29 3.71
C GLU A 16 24.22 10.05 2.86
N GLN A 17 23.50 9.09 3.42
CA GLN A 17 23.08 7.85 2.74
C GLN A 17 22.30 8.13 1.46
N TYR A 18 21.43 9.18 1.48
CA TYR A 18 20.63 9.57 0.32
C TYR A 18 21.28 10.68 -0.52
N GLU A 19 22.54 11.01 -0.26
CA GLU A 19 23.32 12.03 -0.99
C GLU A 19 22.65 13.41 -1.06
N VAL A 20 21.84 13.75 -0.06
CA VAL A 20 21.11 15.02 0.02
C VAL A 20 21.68 15.99 1.05
N ALA A 21 22.70 15.61 1.82
CA ALA A 21 23.29 16.43 2.87
C ALA A 21 23.76 17.83 2.39
N ARG A 22 24.20 17.94 1.13
CA ARG A 22 24.61 19.22 0.49
C ARG A 22 23.44 20.00 -0.08
N LYS A 23 22.27 19.34 -0.28
CA LYS A 23 21.08 19.92 -0.92
C LYS A 23 20.10 20.50 0.09
N VAL A 24 20.20 20.13 1.37
CA VAL A 24 19.31 20.65 2.42
C VAL A 24 19.63 22.12 2.71
N PRO A 25 18.62 22.93 3.12
CA PRO A 25 18.82 24.33 3.51
C PRO A 25 19.91 24.49 4.57
N ALA A 26 20.64 25.60 4.51
CA ALA A 26 21.73 25.90 5.46
C ALA A 26 21.27 25.92 6.92
N SER A 27 20.02 26.32 7.18
CA SER A 27 19.41 26.26 8.52
C SER A 27 19.29 24.85 9.08
N VAL A 28 18.88 23.88 8.25
CA VAL A 28 18.81 22.47 8.61
C VAL A 28 20.19 21.93 8.92
N ARG A 29 21.15 22.17 8.04
CA ARG A 29 22.55 21.73 8.23
C ARG A 29 23.11 22.27 9.54
N ARG A 30 23.05 23.58 9.77
CA ARG A 30 23.55 24.21 11.02
C ARG A 30 22.91 23.63 12.27
N ARG A 31 21.60 23.31 12.23
CA ARG A 31 20.89 22.73 13.37
C ARG A 31 21.41 21.31 13.67
N LEU A 32 21.56 20.47 12.65
CA LEU A 32 22.07 19.12 12.81
C LEU A 32 23.53 19.11 13.31
N GLU A 33 24.38 19.98 12.74
CA GLU A 33 25.79 20.12 13.20
C GLU A 33 25.88 20.60 14.66
N ALA A 34 25.04 21.58 15.05
CA ALA A 34 24.99 22.05 16.43
C ALA A 34 24.52 20.96 17.40
N GLY A 35 23.53 20.16 16.99
CA GLY A 35 23.06 19.01 17.75
C GLY A 35 24.14 17.93 17.91
N MET A 36 24.84 17.57 16.83
CA MET A 36 25.96 16.63 16.89
C MET A 36 27.12 17.11 17.79
N LYS A 37 27.34 18.42 17.84
CA LYS A 37 28.30 19.06 18.76
C LYS A 37 27.78 19.20 20.19
N LYS A 38 26.56 18.71 20.48
CA LYS A 38 25.90 18.83 21.79
C LYS A 38 25.68 20.26 22.28
N THR A 39 25.66 21.25 21.37
CA THR A 39 25.32 22.65 21.68
C THR A 39 23.81 22.90 21.66
N LEU A 40 23.02 21.94 21.15
CA LEU A 40 21.57 21.89 21.24
C LEU A 40 21.15 20.59 21.94
N PRO A 41 20.07 20.64 22.74
CA PRO A 41 19.52 19.42 23.34
C PRO A 41 18.97 18.50 22.26
N GLU A 42 19.08 17.20 22.47
CA GLU A 42 18.43 16.20 21.64
C GLU A 42 16.90 16.30 21.74
N THR A 43 16.21 15.74 20.75
CA THR A 43 14.77 15.50 20.81
C THR A 43 14.40 14.70 22.06
N PRO A 44 13.21 14.90 22.64
CA PRO A 44 12.81 14.18 23.85
C PRO A 44 12.83 12.66 23.65
N LYS A 45 13.50 11.94 24.56
CA LYS A 45 13.67 10.49 24.54
C LYS A 45 12.63 9.79 25.42
N ALA A 46 12.55 8.48 25.29
CA ALA A 46 11.76 7.65 26.19
C ALA A 46 12.17 7.93 27.66
N GLY A 47 11.18 8.08 28.55
CA GLY A 47 11.39 8.43 29.95
C GLY A 47 11.50 9.93 30.24
N ALA A 48 11.52 10.81 29.24
CA ALA A 48 11.46 12.25 29.48
C ALA A 48 10.17 12.65 30.25
N VAL A 49 10.33 13.58 31.20
CA VAL A 49 9.25 13.99 32.13
C VAL A 49 7.98 14.43 31.39
N LEU A 50 8.13 15.07 30.22
CA LEU A 50 7.00 15.52 29.39
C LEU A 50 6.05 14.39 28.96
N PHE A 51 6.54 13.13 28.87
CA PHE A 51 5.72 11.99 28.46
C PHE A 51 4.96 11.34 29.64
N ARG A 52 5.22 11.72 30.89
CA ARG A 52 4.53 11.14 32.06
C ARG A 52 3.03 11.39 32.08
N ARG A 53 2.54 12.37 31.32
CA ARG A 53 1.12 12.75 31.24
C ARG A 53 0.58 12.57 29.81
N VAL A 54 1.20 11.69 29.03
CA VAL A 54 0.79 11.39 27.65
C VAL A 54 0.37 9.95 27.60
N ASP A 55 -0.93 9.74 27.38
CA ASP A 55 -1.50 8.42 27.10
C ASP A 55 -1.78 8.32 25.60
N ASN A 56 -1.24 7.29 24.96
CA ASN A 56 -1.52 6.98 23.56
C ASN A 56 -2.52 5.83 23.52
N LEU A 57 -3.76 6.13 23.09
CA LEU A 57 -4.79 5.14 22.88
C LEU A 57 -4.91 4.82 21.41
N LEU A 58 -4.60 3.57 21.02
CA LEU A 58 -4.81 3.08 19.67
C LEU A 58 -6.29 2.67 19.53
N ILE A 59 -7.07 3.43 18.75
CA ILE A 59 -8.51 3.22 18.57
C ILE A 59 -8.86 2.43 17.30
N GLY A 60 -7.89 2.16 16.45
CA GLY A 60 -8.03 1.37 15.24
C GLY A 60 -6.67 1.15 14.59
N ASP A 61 -6.53 0.01 13.93
CA ASP A 61 -5.33 -0.40 13.22
C ASP A 61 -5.70 -1.22 11.96
N ASN A 62 -4.70 -1.62 11.21
CA ASN A 62 -4.90 -2.45 10.02
C ASN A 62 -5.47 -3.82 10.37
N GLN A 63 -5.14 -4.37 11.54
CA GLN A 63 -5.69 -5.64 12.01
C GLN A 63 -7.22 -5.58 12.11
N ALA A 64 -7.77 -4.51 12.71
CA ALA A 64 -9.22 -4.33 12.82
C ALA A 64 -9.89 -4.26 11.43
N ALA A 65 -9.26 -3.62 10.45
CA ALA A 65 -9.77 -3.57 9.09
C ALA A 65 -9.73 -4.96 8.42
N VAL A 66 -8.64 -5.70 8.57
CA VAL A 66 -8.51 -7.07 8.07
C VAL A 66 -9.54 -8.01 8.71
N ASP A 67 -9.75 -7.91 10.02
CA ASP A 67 -10.75 -8.73 10.73
C ASP A 67 -12.18 -8.44 10.24
N ALA A 68 -12.48 -7.18 9.90
CA ALA A 68 -13.75 -6.83 9.29
C ALA A 68 -13.94 -7.49 7.90
N VAL A 69 -12.88 -7.53 7.08
CA VAL A 69 -12.91 -8.24 5.79
C VAL A 69 -13.10 -9.74 5.99
N VAL A 70 -12.37 -10.35 6.93
CA VAL A 70 -12.52 -11.78 7.28
C VAL A 70 -13.95 -12.09 7.67
N LYS A 71 -14.56 -11.26 8.53
CA LYS A 71 -15.96 -11.41 8.95
C LYS A 71 -16.92 -11.33 7.76
N ALA A 72 -16.72 -10.34 6.88
CA ALA A 72 -17.55 -10.17 5.68
C ALA A 72 -17.42 -11.36 4.71
N ALA A 73 -16.20 -11.84 4.46
CA ALA A 73 -15.93 -12.97 3.59
C ALA A 73 -16.55 -14.27 4.13
N LYS A 74 -16.39 -14.54 5.43
CA LYS A 74 -17.04 -15.68 6.10
C LYS A 74 -18.56 -15.62 6.02
N GLY A 75 -19.15 -14.44 6.16
CA GLY A 75 -20.58 -14.21 5.98
C GLY A 75 -21.08 -14.57 4.57
N LYS A 76 -20.18 -14.55 3.58
CA LYS A 76 -20.43 -15.01 2.21
C LYS A 76 -19.97 -16.45 1.94
N ARG A 77 -19.64 -17.19 2.97
CA ARG A 77 -19.19 -18.60 2.93
C ARG A 77 -17.86 -18.79 2.17
N LEU A 78 -17.02 -17.77 2.13
CA LEU A 78 -15.67 -17.89 1.57
C LEU A 78 -14.70 -18.43 2.61
N GLN A 79 -13.81 -19.33 2.22
CA GLN A 79 -12.63 -19.67 3.00
C GLN A 79 -11.71 -18.43 3.05
N THR A 80 -11.08 -18.16 4.17
CA THR A 80 -10.26 -16.96 4.33
C THR A 80 -8.83 -17.29 4.75
N LEU A 81 -7.86 -16.62 4.14
CA LEU A 81 -6.45 -16.65 4.53
C LEU A 81 -5.95 -15.22 4.71
N VAL A 82 -5.52 -14.88 5.90
CA VAL A 82 -4.83 -13.63 6.17
C VAL A 82 -3.33 -13.87 6.05
N LEU A 83 -2.67 -13.15 5.13
CA LEU A 83 -1.22 -13.25 4.92
C LEU A 83 -0.46 -12.38 5.91
N SER A 84 -0.87 -11.13 6.08
CA SER A 84 -0.22 -10.15 6.95
C SER A 84 -1.11 -8.92 7.11
N THR A 85 -0.88 -8.14 8.17
CA THR A 85 -1.43 -6.78 8.38
C THR A 85 -0.34 -5.71 8.33
N THR A 86 0.88 -6.09 8.00
CA THR A 86 2.08 -5.24 8.03
C THR A 86 2.92 -5.36 6.76
N VAL A 87 2.25 -5.58 5.61
CA VAL A 87 2.94 -5.68 4.32
C VAL A 87 3.64 -4.37 3.98
N THR A 88 4.89 -4.46 3.54
CA THR A 88 5.71 -3.36 3.04
C THR A 88 6.38 -3.76 1.71
N GLY A 89 7.18 -2.88 1.14
CA GLY A 89 7.88 -3.12 -0.14
C GLY A 89 7.10 -2.56 -1.33
N GLU A 90 7.51 -2.88 -2.54
CA GLU A 90 6.94 -2.35 -3.77
C GLU A 90 5.56 -2.96 -4.09
N ALA A 91 4.57 -2.10 -4.33
CA ALA A 91 3.20 -2.51 -4.61
C ALA A 91 3.09 -3.47 -5.81
N ARG A 92 3.85 -3.20 -6.89
CA ARG A 92 3.87 -4.08 -8.07
C ARG A 92 4.48 -5.45 -7.80
N GLU A 93 5.42 -5.57 -6.87
CA GLU A 93 6.02 -6.87 -6.51
C GLU A 93 5.06 -7.67 -5.62
N LEU A 94 4.35 -7.01 -4.71
CA LEU A 94 3.26 -7.64 -3.96
C LEU A 94 2.20 -8.19 -4.92
N ALA A 95 1.85 -7.47 -5.98
CA ALA A 95 0.88 -7.93 -6.98
C ALA A 95 1.33 -9.21 -7.69
N LYS A 96 2.63 -9.35 -8.03
CA LYS A 96 3.17 -10.58 -8.62
C LYS A 96 2.99 -11.76 -7.67
N PHE A 97 3.23 -11.56 -6.37
CA PHE A 97 3.02 -12.59 -5.37
C PHE A 97 1.54 -12.99 -5.27
N PHE A 98 0.62 -12.02 -5.28
CA PHE A 98 -0.82 -12.31 -5.35
C PHE A 98 -1.21 -13.07 -6.63
N GLY A 99 -0.62 -12.71 -7.77
CA GLY A 99 -0.80 -13.44 -9.03
C GLY A 99 -0.32 -14.88 -8.97
N ALA A 100 0.82 -15.15 -8.30
CA ALA A 100 1.31 -16.51 -8.08
C ALA A 100 0.33 -17.31 -7.22
N ILE A 101 -0.18 -16.74 -6.13
CA ILE A 101 -1.21 -17.38 -5.29
C ILE A 101 -2.49 -17.64 -6.10
N ALA A 102 -2.91 -16.69 -6.92
CA ALA A 102 -4.10 -16.84 -7.76
C ALA A 102 -3.99 -18.02 -8.72
N ARG A 103 -2.84 -18.17 -9.38
CA ARG A 103 -2.55 -19.30 -10.26
C ARG A 103 -2.52 -20.63 -9.50
N GLU A 104 -1.92 -20.66 -8.31
CA GLU A 104 -1.84 -21.85 -7.46
C GLU A 104 -3.24 -22.30 -6.99
N ILE A 105 -4.09 -21.35 -6.60
CA ILE A 105 -5.50 -21.62 -6.26
C ILE A 105 -6.25 -22.15 -7.49
N ALA A 106 -6.09 -21.50 -8.65
CA ALA A 106 -6.80 -21.88 -9.86
C ALA A 106 -6.42 -23.25 -10.39
N THR A 107 -5.15 -23.64 -10.24
CA THR A 107 -4.60 -24.88 -10.81
C THR A 107 -4.65 -26.05 -9.83
N HIS A 108 -4.38 -25.80 -8.56
CA HIS A 108 -4.14 -26.85 -7.57
C HIS A 108 -5.03 -26.77 -6.34
N GLY A 109 -5.87 -25.74 -6.19
CA GLY A 109 -6.68 -25.51 -5.00
C GLY A 109 -5.86 -25.22 -3.73
N ARG A 110 -4.65 -24.69 -3.88
CA ARG A 110 -3.73 -24.37 -2.77
C ARG A 110 -3.40 -22.88 -2.75
N PRO A 111 -3.15 -22.24 -1.59
CA PRO A 111 -3.24 -22.77 -0.22
C PRO A 111 -4.68 -22.95 0.28
N LEU A 112 -5.69 -22.49 -0.47
CA LEU A 112 -7.12 -22.66 -0.18
C LEU A 112 -7.87 -23.17 -1.39
N ALA A 113 -8.88 -24.02 -1.16
CA ALA A 113 -9.84 -24.37 -2.19
C ALA A 113 -10.85 -23.22 -2.43
N ARG A 114 -11.37 -23.13 -3.65
CA ARG A 114 -12.46 -22.21 -4.00
C ARG A 114 -13.78 -22.64 -3.33
N PRO A 115 -14.67 -21.74 -2.97
CA PRO A 115 -14.54 -20.29 -3.05
C PRO A 115 -13.74 -19.71 -1.87
N CYS A 116 -12.81 -18.80 -2.13
CA CYS A 116 -11.91 -18.28 -1.11
C CYS A 116 -11.55 -16.80 -1.28
N CYS A 117 -11.07 -16.22 -0.18
CA CYS A 117 -10.53 -14.85 -0.11
C CYS A 117 -9.17 -14.86 0.60
N VAL A 118 -8.13 -14.44 -0.10
CA VAL A 118 -6.81 -14.17 0.46
C VAL A 118 -6.72 -12.67 0.77
N ILE A 119 -6.24 -12.33 1.96
CA ILE A 119 -6.30 -10.98 2.51
C ILE A 119 -4.90 -10.59 2.99
N ALA A 120 -4.47 -9.39 2.63
CA ALA A 120 -3.33 -8.74 3.25
C ALA A 120 -3.64 -7.27 3.54
N GLY A 121 -2.94 -6.71 4.50
CA GLY A 121 -3.00 -5.30 4.81
C GLY A 121 -1.62 -4.75 5.10
N GLY A 122 -1.45 -3.45 4.99
CA GLY A 122 -0.15 -2.80 5.21
C GLY A 122 0.02 -1.54 4.40
N GLU A 123 1.25 -1.11 4.24
CA GLU A 123 1.60 0.14 3.55
C GLU A 123 2.76 -0.08 2.57
N PRO A 124 2.55 -0.73 1.43
CA PRO A 124 3.53 -0.81 0.37
C PRO A 124 3.90 0.57 -0.19
N THR A 125 4.97 0.61 -0.92
CA THR A 125 5.49 1.82 -1.56
C THR A 125 5.40 1.73 -3.07
N VAL A 126 5.57 2.88 -3.73
CA VAL A 126 5.73 2.99 -5.18
C VAL A 126 6.99 3.78 -5.46
N THR A 127 7.92 3.20 -6.19
CA THR A 127 9.02 3.95 -6.78
C THR A 127 8.52 4.68 -8.02
N ILE A 128 8.42 6.00 -7.91
CA ILE A 128 8.00 6.86 -9.04
C ILE A 128 9.11 6.90 -10.08
N ARG A 129 8.82 6.43 -11.30
CA ARG A 129 9.75 6.37 -12.44
C ARG A 129 9.27 7.23 -13.60
N GLY A 130 7.97 7.47 -13.69
CA GLY A 130 7.32 8.20 -14.75
C GLY A 130 6.66 9.49 -14.30
N GLN A 131 5.78 10.02 -15.14
CA GLN A 131 5.02 11.25 -14.91
C GLN A 131 3.52 10.98 -14.75
N GLY A 132 3.13 9.71 -14.69
CA GLY A 132 1.74 9.29 -14.64
C GLY A 132 1.04 9.61 -13.34
N LYS A 133 -0.24 9.29 -13.28
CA LYS A 133 -1.12 9.50 -12.13
C LYS A 133 -1.65 8.18 -11.60
N GLY A 134 -1.50 7.97 -10.31
CA GLY A 134 -1.96 6.78 -9.59
C GLY A 134 -1.51 6.82 -8.15
N GLY A 135 -1.78 5.75 -7.42
CA GLY A 135 -1.26 5.51 -6.09
C GLY A 135 -0.90 4.03 -5.94
N ARG A 136 -0.46 3.63 -4.76
CA ARG A 136 0.06 2.29 -4.50
C ARG A 136 -1.00 1.19 -4.64
N ALA A 137 -2.24 1.47 -4.24
CA ALA A 137 -3.34 0.53 -4.37
C ALA A 137 -3.74 0.32 -5.84
N GLN A 138 -3.76 1.40 -6.62
CA GLN A 138 -4.00 1.33 -8.06
C GLN A 138 -2.83 0.66 -8.79
N GLU A 139 -1.59 0.96 -8.43
CA GLU A 139 -0.41 0.31 -9.03
C GLU A 139 -0.40 -1.20 -8.75
N PHE A 140 -0.72 -1.60 -7.51
CA PHE A 140 -0.93 -3.01 -7.17
C PHE A 140 -1.99 -3.65 -8.07
N ALA A 141 -3.17 -3.04 -8.19
CA ALA A 141 -4.24 -3.59 -9.01
C ALA A 141 -3.84 -3.67 -10.50
N LEU A 142 -3.11 -2.66 -11.03
CA LEU A 142 -2.65 -2.66 -12.42
C LEU A 142 -1.65 -3.80 -12.68
N ALA A 143 -0.69 -3.98 -11.79
CA ALA A 143 0.26 -5.10 -11.89
C ALA A 143 -0.46 -6.45 -11.73
N ALA A 144 -1.41 -6.56 -10.79
CA ALA A 144 -2.21 -7.77 -10.61
C ALA A 144 -3.03 -8.13 -11.85
N ALA A 145 -3.59 -7.14 -12.58
CA ALA A 145 -4.32 -7.38 -13.83
C ALA A 145 -3.48 -8.10 -14.89
N LEU A 146 -2.19 -7.79 -14.96
CA LEU A 146 -1.25 -8.46 -15.85
C LEU A 146 -0.98 -9.90 -15.40
N GLU A 147 -0.86 -10.12 -14.11
CA GLU A 147 -0.54 -11.42 -13.53
C GLU A 147 -1.69 -12.44 -13.58
N ILE A 148 -2.94 -11.97 -13.43
CA ILE A 148 -4.12 -12.85 -13.41
C ILE A 148 -4.82 -12.91 -14.77
N ALA A 149 -4.20 -12.37 -15.83
CA ALA A 149 -4.80 -12.33 -17.17
C ALA A 149 -5.24 -13.73 -17.62
N GLY A 150 -6.51 -13.86 -18.00
CA GLY A 150 -7.11 -15.11 -18.48
C GLY A 150 -7.51 -16.11 -17.38
N LEU A 151 -7.28 -15.82 -16.09
CA LEU A 151 -7.75 -16.69 -15.01
C LEU A 151 -9.26 -16.47 -14.81
N PRO A 152 -10.10 -17.52 -14.95
CA PRO A 152 -11.53 -17.41 -14.73
C PRO A 152 -11.87 -17.29 -13.25
N ASP A 153 -12.90 -16.51 -12.96
CA ASP A 153 -13.48 -16.36 -11.61
C ASP A 153 -12.47 -15.96 -10.53
N VAL A 154 -11.50 -15.09 -10.92
CA VAL A 154 -10.50 -14.49 -10.03
C VAL A 154 -10.58 -12.98 -10.11
N TRP A 155 -10.65 -12.36 -8.94
CA TRP A 155 -10.60 -10.89 -8.76
C TRP A 155 -9.50 -10.53 -7.80
N VAL A 156 -8.83 -9.40 -8.08
CA VAL A 156 -7.84 -8.79 -7.17
C VAL A 156 -8.20 -7.33 -6.97
N ALA A 157 -8.16 -6.89 -5.73
CA ALA A 157 -8.43 -5.50 -5.36
C ALA A 157 -7.35 -4.96 -4.43
N GLY A 158 -6.98 -3.71 -4.62
CA GLY A 158 -6.19 -2.93 -3.67
C GLY A 158 -6.89 -1.61 -3.38
N PHE A 159 -6.99 -1.22 -2.11
CA PHE A 159 -7.61 0.05 -1.74
C PHE A 159 -7.12 0.58 -0.39
N ALA A 160 -7.02 1.91 -0.34
CA ALA A 160 -6.69 2.67 0.86
C ALA A 160 -7.94 2.83 1.74
N THR A 161 -7.78 2.62 3.04
CA THR A 161 -8.91 2.68 3.99
C THR A 161 -9.44 4.09 4.23
N ASP A 162 -8.67 5.14 3.92
CA ASP A 162 -9.09 6.54 4.03
C ASP A 162 -9.93 7.04 2.83
N GLY A 163 -10.00 6.23 1.77
CA GLY A 163 -10.78 6.55 0.57
C GLY A 163 -10.00 7.29 -0.51
N THR A 164 -8.68 7.49 -0.33
CA THR A 164 -7.81 8.17 -1.28
C THR A 164 -6.53 7.39 -1.52
N ASP A 165 -6.11 7.25 -2.78
CA ASP A 165 -4.90 6.52 -3.16
C ASP A 165 -3.97 7.43 -3.96
N GLY A 166 -2.85 7.83 -3.34
CA GLY A 166 -1.90 8.79 -3.89
C GLY A 166 -2.58 10.15 -4.18
N PRO A 167 -2.23 10.84 -5.29
CA PRO A 167 -2.82 12.14 -5.63
C PRO A 167 -4.19 12.00 -6.32
N THR A 168 -5.00 11.01 -5.94
CA THR A 168 -6.30 10.73 -6.57
C THR A 168 -7.44 10.77 -5.55
N SER A 169 -8.68 10.89 -6.03
CA SER A 169 -9.90 10.91 -5.20
C SER A 169 -10.60 9.55 -5.15
N VAL A 170 -9.89 8.47 -5.48
CA VAL A 170 -10.41 7.09 -5.44
C VAL A 170 -9.64 6.28 -4.42
N ALA A 171 -10.31 5.34 -3.77
CA ALA A 171 -9.67 4.49 -2.77
C ALA A 171 -8.68 3.48 -3.40
N GLY A 172 -8.91 3.06 -4.64
CA GLY A 172 -8.10 2.07 -5.31
C GLY A 172 -8.78 1.52 -6.54
N ALA A 173 -8.51 0.25 -6.86
CA ALA A 173 -9.10 -0.41 -8.03
C ALA A 173 -9.33 -1.91 -7.80
N VAL A 174 -10.25 -2.48 -8.61
CA VAL A 174 -10.52 -3.92 -8.69
C VAL A 174 -10.31 -4.40 -10.11
N VAL A 175 -9.70 -5.56 -10.26
CA VAL A 175 -9.38 -6.20 -11.54
C VAL A 175 -9.77 -7.67 -11.51
N ASP A 176 -9.94 -8.25 -12.70
CA ASP A 176 -10.24 -9.66 -12.91
C ASP A 176 -9.44 -10.22 -14.09
N GLY A 177 -9.60 -11.51 -14.36
CA GLY A 177 -8.92 -12.19 -15.46
C GLY A 177 -9.20 -11.62 -16.85
N GLU A 178 -10.29 -10.88 -17.04
CA GLU A 178 -10.68 -10.25 -18.30
C GLU A 178 -10.18 -8.80 -18.44
N THR A 179 -9.60 -8.23 -17.40
CA THR A 179 -9.18 -6.81 -17.37
C THR A 179 -8.19 -6.49 -18.49
N THR A 180 -7.21 -7.33 -18.76
CA THR A 180 -6.23 -7.12 -19.84
C THR A 180 -6.89 -7.22 -21.22
N ALA A 181 -7.85 -8.11 -21.41
CA ALA A 181 -8.60 -8.22 -22.67
C ALA A 181 -9.49 -6.97 -22.90
N ARG A 182 -10.13 -6.46 -21.83
CA ARG A 182 -10.89 -5.19 -21.90
C ARG A 182 -9.97 -4.00 -22.20
N ALA A 183 -8.78 -3.96 -21.58
CA ALA A 183 -7.81 -2.91 -21.85
C ALA A 183 -7.35 -2.89 -23.31
N ARG A 184 -7.04 -4.05 -23.89
CA ARG A 184 -6.67 -4.17 -25.32
C ARG A 184 -7.76 -3.66 -26.24
N ARG A 185 -9.04 -4.05 -26.01
CA ARG A 185 -10.18 -3.54 -26.76
C ARG A 185 -10.33 -2.01 -26.64
N ALA A 186 -10.00 -1.46 -25.46
CA ALA A 186 -10.00 -0.02 -25.21
C ALA A 186 -8.73 0.71 -25.70
N LYS A 187 -7.82 0.00 -26.40
CA LYS A 187 -6.51 0.52 -26.85
C LYS A 187 -5.68 1.13 -25.71
N LEU A 188 -5.66 0.44 -24.56
CA LEU A 188 -4.81 0.76 -23.43
C LEU A 188 -3.65 -0.23 -23.34
N ASP A 189 -2.45 0.28 -23.16
CA ASP A 189 -1.25 -0.50 -22.85
C ASP A 189 -1.00 -0.45 -21.33
N LEU A 190 -1.44 -1.51 -20.61
CA LEU A 190 -1.30 -1.58 -19.17
C LEU A 190 0.15 -1.72 -18.72
N LEU A 191 1.02 -2.34 -19.53
CA LEU A 191 2.42 -2.48 -19.20
C LEU A 191 3.15 -1.13 -19.25
N SER A 192 2.93 -0.37 -20.31
CA SER A 192 3.46 0.99 -20.44
C SER A 192 2.94 1.90 -19.33
N ALA A 193 1.63 1.82 -19.01
CA ALA A 193 1.03 2.56 -17.92
C ALA A 193 1.64 2.21 -16.55
N LEU A 194 1.95 0.92 -16.31
CA LEU A 194 2.62 0.49 -15.09
C LEU A 194 4.07 1.03 -15.00
N GLN A 195 4.78 1.12 -16.13
CA GLN A 195 6.13 1.67 -16.18
C GLN A 195 6.16 3.17 -15.89
N ASP A 196 5.12 3.89 -16.33
CA ASP A 196 4.99 5.34 -16.15
C ASP A 196 4.23 5.74 -14.86
N ASN A 197 3.88 4.78 -13.99
CA ASN A 197 3.05 4.98 -12.79
C ASN A 197 1.68 5.62 -13.10
N ASP A 198 1.06 5.28 -14.27
CA ASP A 198 -0.14 5.91 -14.82
C ASP A 198 -1.39 5.01 -14.73
N ALA A 199 -1.63 4.43 -13.57
CA ALA A 199 -2.73 3.50 -13.34
C ALA A 199 -4.12 4.18 -13.38
N TYR A 200 -4.23 5.43 -12.87
CA TYR A 200 -5.50 6.13 -12.73
C TYR A 200 -6.29 6.30 -14.05
N PRO A 201 -5.69 6.82 -15.16
CA PRO A 201 -6.43 6.96 -16.41
C PRO A 201 -6.91 5.61 -16.99
N CYS A 202 -6.10 4.55 -16.82
CA CYS A 202 -6.47 3.21 -17.24
C CYS A 202 -7.74 2.74 -16.56
N PHE A 203 -7.78 2.80 -15.21
CA PHE A 203 -8.94 2.37 -14.44
C PHE A 203 -10.14 3.29 -14.61
N LYS A 204 -9.94 4.58 -14.83
CA LYS A 204 -11.02 5.50 -15.19
C LYS A 204 -11.70 5.04 -16.49
N LYS A 205 -10.93 4.70 -17.51
CA LYS A 205 -11.47 4.23 -18.81
C LYS A 205 -12.11 2.85 -18.70
N LEU A 206 -11.55 1.96 -17.87
CA LEU A 206 -12.08 0.62 -17.62
C LEU A 206 -13.24 0.59 -16.61
N ARG A 207 -13.55 1.71 -15.93
CA ARG A 207 -14.55 1.80 -14.86
C ARG A 207 -14.27 0.83 -13.71
N ALA A 208 -12.99 0.68 -13.36
CA ALA A 208 -12.50 -0.29 -12.39
C ALA A 208 -12.07 0.34 -11.06
N HIS A 209 -12.30 1.64 -10.86
CA HIS A 209 -12.01 2.32 -9.61
C HIS A 209 -12.92 1.88 -8.48
N ILE A 210 -12.36 1.77 -7.28
CA ILE A 210 -13.10 1.70 -6.02
C ILE A 210 -13.24 3.13 -5.50
N VAL A 211 -14.47 3.61 -5.36
CA VAL A 211 -14.80 4.96 -4.94
C VAL A 211 -15.65 4.89 -3.68
N THR A 212 -15.10 5.34 -2.56
CA THR A 212 -15.79 5.37 -1.25
C THR A 212 -16.10 6.78 -0.80
N GLY A 213 -15.37 7.77 -1.34
CA GLY A 213 -15.24 9.07 -0.69
C GLY A 213 -14.40 8.99 0.58
N PRO A 214 -14.17 10.11 1.28
CA PRO A 214 -13.46 10.12 2.55
C PRO A 214 -14.19 9.26 3.61
N THR A 215 -13.46 8.36 4.25
CA THR A 215 -14.04 7.43 5.24
C THR A 215 -13.93 7.94 6.68
N GLY A 216 -13.13 8.98 6.92
CA GLY A 216 -12.85 9.50 8.25
C GLY A 216 -11.89 8.64 9.08
N THR A 217 -11.29 7.61 8.48
CA THR A 217 -10.25 6.79 9.11
C THR A 217 -9.09 6.56 8.17
N ASN A 218 -7.91 6.26 8.72
CA ASN A 218 -6.76 5.77 7.95
C ASN A 218 -6.04 4.72 8.80
N VAL A 219 -6.12 3.48 8.36
CA VAL A 219 -5.42 2.32 8.94
C VAL A 219 -4.65 1.57 7.86
N ASN A 220 -4.02 2.32 6.95
CA ASN A 220 -3.29 1.84 5.78
C ASN A 220 -4.19 1.16 4.74
N ASP A 221 -3.64 0.26 3.92
CA ASP A 221 -4.32 -0.31 2.78
C ASP A 221 -4.74 -1.76 3.00
N LEU A 222 -5.68 -2.21 2.18
CA LEU A 222 -6.13 -3.59 2.09
C LEU A 222 -5.91 -4.12 0.67
N TYR A 223 -5.48 -5.38 0.59
CA TYR A 223 -5.21 -6.13 -0.63
C TYR A 223 -5.95 -7.45 -0.58
N LEU A 224 -6.81 -7.68 -1.55
CA LEU A 224 -7.70 -8.83 -1.57
C LEU A 224 -7.52 -9.62 -2.87
N LEU A 225 -7.58 -10.95 -2.75
CA LEU A 225 -7.74 -11.86 -3.86
C LEU A 225 -8.96 -12.72 -3.60
N LEU A 226 -9.91 -12.72 -4.51
CA LEU A 226 -11.08 -13.56 -4.49
C LEU A 226 -10.97 -14.59 -5.60
N ALA A 227 -11.22 -15.85 -5.29
CA ALA A 227 -11.37 -16.92 -6.27
C ALA A 227 -12.66 -17.68 -5.98
N LEU A 228 -13.61 -17.64 -6.91
CA LEU A 228 -14.96 -18.19 -6.80
C LEU A 228 -15.13 -19.47 -7.58
#